data_7ecfa5876d8d30c06fb9b88bae95453b
#
_entry.id   7ecfa5876d8d30c06fb9b88bae95453b
#
_cell.length_a   1.000
_cell.length_b   1.000
_cell.length_c   1.000
_cell.angle_alpha   90.00
_cell.angle_beta   90.00
_cell.angle_gamma   90.00
#
_symmetry.space_group_name_H-M   'P 1'
#
loop_
_entity.id
_entity.type
_entity.pdbx_description
1 polymer ?
#
loop_
_entity_poly.entity_id
_entity_poly.type
_entity_poly.pdbx_seq_one_letter_code
_entity_poly.pdbx_strand_id
1 'polypeptide(L)'
;MARLCGKTVERVQADRVGTAVDFARRYGVILVLKGADTVITDGEQVCVNRTGNPGMAMAGCGDLLSGMIGSFLAQGLEPLAAAKAGVYIHGLCGDITARELSARGMTVADMTELLGALMSEFE
;
A
#
# COMPACT_ATOMS: atom_id res chain seq x y z
N MET A 1 0.50 9.85 -9.13
CA MET A 1 1.79 10.50 -8.76
C MET A 1 2.29 11.43 -9.86
N ALA A 2 2.50 10.98 -11.07
CA ALA A 2 3.04 11.81 -12.17
C ALA A 2 2.31 13.15 -12.34
N ARG A 3 0.98 13.14 -12.36
CA ARG A 3 0.17 14.38 -12.45
C ARG A 3 0.37 15.32 -11.26
N LEU A 4 0.49 14.78 -10.05
CA LEU A 4 0.69 15.57 -8.82
C LEU A 4 2.05 16.27 -8.78
N CYS A 5 3.09 15.63 -9.35
CA CYS A 5 4.45 16.17 -9.39
C CYS A 5 4.74 17.00 -10.65
N GLY A 6 3.85 17.03 -11.63
CA GLY A 6 4.14 17.61 -12.95
C GLY A 6 5.26 16.87 -13.70
N LYS A 7 5.43 15.57 -13.45
CA LYS A 7 6.43 14.69 -14.09
C LYS A 7 5.76 13.72 -15.03
N THR A 8 6.53 13.11 -15.94
CA THR A 8 6.05 11.97 -16.74
C THR A 8 6.07 10.70 -15.91
N VAL A 9 5.32 9.69 -16.34
CA VAL A 9 5.30 8.36 -15.66
C VAL A 9 6.69 7.74 -15.67
N GLU A 10 7.41 7.84 -16.80
CA GLU A 10 8.77 7.31 -16.97
C GLU A 10 9.75 7.93 -15.96
N ARG A 11 9.66 9.24 -15.74
CA ARG A 11 10.50 9.93 -14.74
C ARG A 11 10.18 9.51 -13.31
N VAL A 12 8.90 9.31 -12.99
CA VAL A 12 8.52 8.77 -11.67
C VAL A 12 9.03 7.35 -11.50
N GLN A 13 8.91 6.51 -12.52
CA GLN A 13 9.39 5.12 -12.47
C GLN A 13 10.92 5.00 -12.43
N ALA A 14 11.64 5.94 -13.05
CA ALA A 14 13.10 5.95 -13.03
C ALA A 14 13.68 6.24 -11.63
N ASP A 15 12.95 7.02 -10.81
CA ASP A 15 13.33 7.32 -9.42
C ASP A 15 12.08 7.42 -8.54
N ARG A 16 11.54 6.29 -8.16
CA ARG A 16 10.33 6.21 -7.33
C ARG A 16 10.58 6.70 -5.91
N VAL A 17 11.71 6.30 -5.32
CA VAL A 17 12.07 6.67 -3.94
C VAL A 17 12.32 8.17 -3.84
N GLY A 18 13.18 8.74 -4.67
CA GLY A 18 13.47 10.19 -4.66
C GLY A 18 12.20 11.01 -4.93
N THR A 19 11.38 10.60 -5.90
CA THR A 19 10.10 11.29 -6.19
C THR A 19 9.16 11.25 -4.99
N ALA A 20 9.06 10.11 -4.29
CA ALA A 20 8.20 9.97 -3.11
C ALA A 20 8.71 10.83 -1.94
N VAL A 21 10.00 10.79 -1.65
CA VAL A 21 10.63 11.56 -0.56
C VAL A 21 10.48 13.07 -0.79
N ASP A 22 10.79 13.54 -2.01
CA ASP A 22 10.66 14.96 -2.36
C ASP A 22 9.23 15.46 -2.20
N PHE A 23 8.25 14.66 -2.65
CA PHE A 23 6.84 15.01 -2.53
C PHE A 23 6.39 15.03 -1.06
N ALA A 24 6.70 13.99 -0.29
CA ALA A 24 6.34 13.89 1.12
C ALA A 24 6.92 15.07 1.92
N ARG A 25 8.20 15.39 1.70
CA ARG A 25 8.89 16.52 2.35
C ARG A 25 8.28 17.86 1.96
N ARG A 26 8.03 18.06 0.66
CA ARG A 26 7.49 19.32 0.15
C ARG A 26 6.11 19.64 0.71
N TYR A 27 5.25 18.64 0.88
CA TYR A 27 3.87 18.83 1.30
C TYR A 27 3.60 18.45 2.75
N GLY A 28 4.59 17.97 3.49
CA GLY A 28 4.44 17.56 4.90
C GLY A 28 3.44 16.42 5.07
N VAL A 29 3.50 15.41 4.22
CA VAL A 29 2.54 14.29 4.20
C VAL A 29 3.24 12.94 4.30
N ILE A 30 2.53 11.93 4.80
CA ILE A 30 2.91 10.53 4.62
C ILE A 30 2.48 10.11 3.22
N LEU A 31 3.42 9.69 2.39
CA LEU A 31 3.15 9.25 1.02
C LEU A 31 3.26 7.74 0.89
N VAL A 32 2.26 7.13 0.28
CA VAL A 32 2.26 5.74 -0.17
C VAL A 32 2.26 5.72 -1.70
N LEU A 33 3.41 5.51 -2.30
CA LEU A 33 3.55 5.38 -3.75
C LEU A 33 3.35 3.92 -4.15
N LYS A 34 2.12 3.58 -4.51
CA LYS A 34 1.70 2.22 -4.86
C LYS A 34 2.39 1.70 -6.13
N GLY A 35 2.53 0.38 -6.21
CA GLY A 35 3.11 -0.36 -7.32
C GLY A 35 3.88 -1.58 -6.81
N ALA A 36 4.55 -2.31 -7.69
CA ALA A 36 5.57 -3.25 -7.27
C ALA A 36 6.60 -2.49 -6.42
N ASP A 37 7.01 -3.07 -5.28
CA ASP A 37 7.87 -2.38 -4.31
C ASP A 37 7.26 -1.02 -3.87
N THR A 38 6.06 -1.06 -3.28
CA THR A 38 5.38 0.14 -2.77
C THR A 38 6.28 0.91 -1.82
N VAL A 39 6.49 2.21 -2.10
CA VAL A 39 7.31 3.10 -1.29
C VAL A 39 6.43 3.85 -0.29
N ILE A 40 6.78 3.80 0.99
CA ILE A 40 6.14 4.54 2.08
C ILE A 40 7.15 5.47 2.71
N THR A 41 6.84 6.76 2.82
CA THR A 41 7.75 7.76 3.37
C THR A 41 7.02 8.95 3.98
N ASP A 42 7.64 9.57 4.99
CA ASP A 42 7.28 10.87 5.57
C ASP A 42 8.17 12.01 5.05
N GLY A 43 9.09 11.70 4.13
CA GLY A 43 10.09 12.61 3.61
C GLY A 43 11.47 12.47 4.28
N GLU A 44 11.58 11.77 5.41
CA GLU A 44 12.84 11.47 6.11
C GLU A 44 13.13 9.98 6.13
N GLN A 45 12.15 9.19 6.59
CA GLN A 45 12.20 7.73 6.61
C GLN A 45 11.62 7.16 5.33
N VAL A 46 12.21 6.08 4.84
CA VAL A 46 11.73 5.33 3.67
C VAL A 46 11.55 3.87 4.03
N CYS A 47 10.40 3.32 3.69
CA CYS A 47 10.13 1.89 3.73
C CYS A 47 9.70 1.41 2.35
N VAL A 48 10.24 0.28 1.90
CA VAL A 48 9.84 -0.37 0.66
C VAL A 48 9.15 -1.68 1.00
N ASN A 49 7.87 -1.79 0.66
CA ASN A 49 7.07 -2.99 0.90
C ASN A 49 7.13 -3.94 -0.29
N ARG A 50 7.38 -5.21 -0.01
CA ARG A 50 7.52 -6.28 -1.01
C ARG A 50 6.40 -7.31 -0.97
N THR A 51 5.42 -7.18 -0.07
CA THR A 51 4.23 -8.03 -0.09
C THR A 51 3.29 -7.60 -1.21
N GLY A 52 2.50 -8.52 -1.69
CA GLY A 52 1.55 -8.29 -2.78
C GLY A 52 1.98 -8.97 -4.08
N ASN A 53 1.02 -9.13 -4.97
CA ASN A 53 1.20 -9.81 -6.24
C ASN A 53 0.42 -9.11 -7.37
N PRO A 54 0.69 -9.44 -8.65
CA PRO A 54 0.02 -8.80 -9.78
C PRO A 54 -1.51 -8.97 -9.82
N GLY A 55 -2.08 -10.00 -9.16
CA GLY A 55 -3.52 -10.19 -9.04
C GLY A 55 -4.23 -9.04 -8.32
N MET A 56 -3.50 -8.29 -7.49
CA MET A 56 -4.02 -7.12 -6.79
C MET A 56 -4.19 -5.88 -7.69
N ALA A 57 -3.79 -5.94 -8.96
CA ALA A 57 -3.99 -4.86 -9.93
C ALA A 57 -5.44 -4.84 -10.44
N MET A 58 -6.39 -4.67 -9.53
CA MET A 58 -7.83 -4.66 -9.81
C MET A 58 -8.52 -3.46 -9.17
N ALA A 59 -9.70 -3.09 -9.70
CA ALA A 59 -10.51 -2.02 -9.14
C ALA A 59 -10.93 -2.34 -7.69
N GLY A 60 -10.95 -1.33 -6.82
CA GLY A 60 -11.31 -1.47 -5.40
C GLY A 60 -10.17 -1.87 -4.48
N CYS A 61 -9.09 -2.46 -4.98
CA CYS A 61 -7.95 -2.89 -4.15
C CYS A 61 -7.28 -1.70 -3.43
N GLY A 62 -7.20 -0.55 -4.10
CA GLY A 62 -6.71 0.69 -3.48
C GLY A 62 -7.66 1.27 -2.44
N ASP A 63 -8.97 1.10 -2.61
CA ASP A 63 -9.98 1.56 -1.65
C ASP A 63 -9.91 0.70 -0.37
N LEU A 64 -9.74 -0.62 -0.51
CA LEU A 64 -9.48 -1.51 0.62
C LEU A 64 -8.24 -1.06 1.40
N LEU A 65 -7.12 -0.80 0.74
CA LEU A 65 -5.91 -0.29 1.39
C LEU A 65 -6.17 1.03 2.12
N SER A 66 -6.88 1.96 1.51
CA SER A 66 -7.21 3.25 2.13
C SER A 66 -8.06 3.07 3.38
N GLY A 67 -9.03 2.17 3.35
CA GLY A 67 -9.86 1.81 4.50
C GLY A 67 -9.03 1.20 5.63
N MET A 68 -8.11 0.30 5.31
CA MET A 68 -7.21 -0.32 6.30
C MET A 68 -6.32 0.71 7.00
N ILE A 69 -5.66 1.59 6.22
CA ILE A 69 -4.81 2.65 6.79
C ILE A 69 -5.66 3.59 7.65
N GLY A 70 -6.84 3.99 7.16
CA GLY A 70 -7.78 4.83 7.93
C GLY A 70 -8.23 4.18 9.23
N SER A 71 -8.48 2.87 9.22
CA SER A 71 -8.82 2.12 10.43
C SER A 71 -7.68 2.12 11.46
N PHE A 72 -6.44 1.89 11.03
CA PHE A 72 -5.28 1.94 11.94
C PHE A 72 -5.04 3.34 12.51
N LEU A 73 -5.23 4.38 11.72
CA LEU A 73 -5.19 5.77 12.21
C LEU A 73 -6.28 6.03 13.25
N ALA A 74 -7.50 5.56 13.02
CA ALA A 74 -8.61 5.70 13.96
C ALA A 74 -8.37 4.94 15.28
N GLN A 75 -7.59 3.87 15.25
CA GLN A 75 -7.15 3.12 16.43
C GLN A 75 -5.96 3.78 17.16
N GLY A 76 -5.44 4.89 16.66
CA GLY A 76 -4.40 5.68 17.31
C GLY A 76 -2.96 5.30 16.91
N LEU A 77 -2.76 4.53 15.86
CA LEU A 77 -1.41 4.29 15.34
C LEU A 77 -0.83 5.60 14.79
N GLU A 78 0.47 5.79 15.03
CA GLU A 78 1.21 6.88 14.39
C GLU A 78 1.09 6.80 12.86
N PRO A 79 0.94 7.95 12.14
CA PRO A 79 0.61 7.95 10.71
C PRO A 79 1.56 7.13 9.84
N LEU A 80 2.87 7.20 10.07
CA LEU A 80 3.83 6.41 9.30
C LEU A 80 3.72 4.91 9.62
N ALA A 81 3.48 4.56 10.89
CA ALA A 81 3.27 3.18 11.31
C ALA A 81 1.97 2.62 10.71
N ALA A 82 0.88 3.39 10.73
CA ALA A 82 -0.40 3.01 10.13
C ALA A 82 -0.26 2.75 8.61
N ALA A 83 0.46 3.61 7.90
CA ALA A 83 0.73 3.42 6.48
C ALA A 83 1.56 2.16 6.21
N LYS A 84 2.64 1.93 6.97
CA LYS A 84 3.49 0.73 6.84
C LYS A 84 2.70 -0.55 7.13
N ALA A 85 1.98 -0.60 8.24
CA ALA A 85 1.17 -1.75 8.63
C ALA A 85 0.07 -2.04 7.59
N GLY A 86 -0.67 -1.00 7.18
CA GLY A 86 -1.72 -1.13 6.18
C GLY A 86 -1.22 -1.68 4.86
N VAL A 87 -0.12 -1.16 4.33
CA VAL A 87 0.47 -1.63 3.07
C VAL A 87 0.97 -3.07 3.20
N TYR A 88 1.65 -3.41 4.30
CA TYR A 88 2.18 -4.75 4.53
C TYR A 88 1.06 -5.80 4.64
N ILE A 89 0.08 -5.56 5.51
CA ILE A 89 -1.03 -6.50 5.76
C ILE A 89 -1.91 -6.63 4.51
N HIS A 90 -2.18 -5.53 3.81
CA HIS A 90 -2.91 -5.55 2.55
C HIS A 90 -2.21 -6.42 1.50
N GLY A 91 -0.89 -6.27 1.33
CA GLY A 91 -0.11 -7.09 0.42
C GLY A 91 -0.07 -8.56 0.83
N LEU A 92 0.13 -8.84 2.13
CA LEU A 92 0.11 -10.19 2.67
C LEU A 92 -1.26 -10.87 2.47
N CYS A 93 -2.35 -10.15 2.72
CA CYS A 93 -3.70 -10.63 2.45
C CYS A 93 -3.88 -11.02 0.98
N GLY A 94 -3.42 -10.17 0.05
CA GLY A 94 -3.42 -10.47 -1.37
C GLY A 94 -2.59 -11.69 -1.74
N ASP A 95 -1.43 -11.89 -1.10
CA ASP A 95 -0.57 -13.05 -1.36
C ASP A 95 -1.21 -14.35 -0.88
N ILE A 96 -1.86 -14.35 0.29
CA ILE A 96 -2.58 -15.50 0.81
C ILE A 96 -3.78 -15.82 -0.10
N THR A 97 -4.58 -14.81 -0.45
CA THR A 97 -5.73 -14.98 -1.35
C THR A 97 -5.30 -15.56 -2.71
N ALA A 98 -4.18 -15.09 -3.26
CA ALA A 98 -3.66 -15.62 -4.52
C ALA A 98 -3.18 -17.08 -4.44
N ARG A 99 -2.70 -17.53 -3.27
CA ARG A 99 -2.34 -18.95 -3.05
C ARG A 99 -3.57 -19.85 -3.02
N GLU A 100 -4.68 -19.36 -2.45
CA GLU A 100 -5.92 -20.12 -2.33
C GLU A 100 -6.73 -20.15 -3.63
N LEU A 101 -6.82 -19.02 -4.33
CA LEU A 101 -7.72 -18.84 -5.49
C LEU A 101 -6.99 -18.59 -6.81
N SER A 102 -5.68 -18.49 -6.82
CA SER A 102 -4.81 -17.99 -7.90
C SER A 102 -4.86 -16.46 -8.07
N ALA A 103 -3.75 -15.89 -8.55
CA ALA A 103 -3.65 -14.43 -8.82
C ALA A 103 -4.62 -13.94 -9.93
N ARG A 104 -5.14 -14.84 -10.77
CA ARG A 104 -6.10 -14.50 -11.83
C ARG A 104 -7.55 -14.65 -11.39
N GLY A 105 -7.80 -15.49 -10.38
CA GLY A 105 -9.14 -15.77 -9.90
C GLY A 105 -9.57 -14.94 -8.69
N MET A 106 -8.64 -14.34 -7.98
CA MET A 106 -8.91 -13.55 -6.77
C MET A 106 -9.65 -12.24 -7.05
N THR A 107 -10.47 -11.83 -6.11
CA THR A 107 -11.18 -10.55 -6.11
C THR A 107 -10.92 -9.78 -4.82
N VAL A 108 -11.29 -8.49 -4.79
CA VAL A 108 -11.22 -7.68 -3.55
C VAL A 108 -12.15 -8.22 -2.47
N ALA A 109 -13.29 -8.80 -2.85
CA ALA A 109 -14.22 -9.42 -1.90
C ALA A 109 -13.54 -10.59 -1.16
N ASP A 110 -12.84 -11.47 -1.89
CA ASP A 110 -12.09 -12.58 -1.29
C ASP A 110 -11.04 -12.10 -0.31
N MET A 111 -10.29 -11.04 -0.66
CA MET A 111 -9.33 -10.41 0.25
C MET A 111 -10.03 -9.86 1.50
N THR A 112 -11.20 -9.25 1.37
CA THR A 112 -11.95 -8.68 2.49
C THR A 112 -12.45 -9.76 3.45
N GLU A 113 -12.90 -10.89 2.94
CA GLU A 113 -13.32 -12.04 3.74
C GLU A 113 -12.16 -12.63 4.54
N LEU A 114 -10.99 -12.75 3.91
CA LEU A 114 -9.79 -13.27 4.57
C LEU A 114 -9.22 -12.30 5.62
N LEU A 115 -9.41 -10.99 5.43
CA LEU A 115 -8.77 -9.97 6.25
C LEU A 115 -9.06 -10.13 7.75
N GLY A 116 -10.30 -10.47 8.12
CA GLY A 116 -10.68 -10.67 9.51
C GLY A 116 -9.90 -11.80 10.18
N ALA A 117 -9.75 -12.93 9.50
CA ALA A 117 -8.97 -14.06 9.99
C ALA A 117 -7.47 -13.72 10.07
N LEU A 118 -6.96 -13.01 9.07
CA LEU A 118 -5.56 -12.57 9.06
C LEU A 118 -5.26 -11.59 10.20
N MET A 119 -6.16 -10.67 10.50
CA MET A 119 -5.96 -9.69 11.57
C MET A 119 -5.87 -10.33 12.95
N SER A 120 -6.56 -11.45 13.20
CA SER A 120 -6.47 -12.17 14.47
C SER A 120 -5.06 -12.73 14.79
N GLU A 121 -4.20 -12.83 13.76
CA GLU A 121 -2.81 -13.27 13.95
C GLU A 121 -1.89 -12.15 14.47
N PHE A 122 -2.38 -10.91 14.49
CA PHE A 122 -1.65 -9.73 14.97
C PHE A 122 -2.18 -9.22 16.34
N GLU A 123 -3.14 -9.89 16.93
CA GLU A 123 -3.65 -9.63 18.28
C GLU A 123 -2.80 -10.36 19.34
#